data_09bcf53d964a1f54983fe226aa22c46d
#
_entry.id   09bcf53d964a1f54983fe226aa22c46d
#
_cell.length_a   1.000
_cell.length_b   1.000
_cell.length_c   1.000
_cell.angle_alpha   90.00
_cell.angle_beta   90.00
_cell.angle_gamma   90.00
#
_symmetry.space_group_name_H-M   'P 1'
#
loop_
_entity.id
_entity.type
_entity.pdbx_description
1 polymer ?
#
loop_
_entity_poly.entity_id
_entity_poly.type
_entity_poly.pdbx_seq_one_letter_code
_entity_poly.pdbx_strand_id
1 'polypeptide(L)'
;TLLCVAMGLGSCNNTIPTDALQGEWQLVTMGTTAVTAEAQPTLQLNIKEMKVNGSDSCNTFIGGITNITDKDLVFSELATTLMLCPETTMQVADTFGAAMKKVAKYEVNDKQLLLKDDKGTVLLTFTKK
;
A
#
# COMPACT_ATOMS: atom_id res chain seq x y z
N THR A 1 -4.00 8.80 17.50
CA THR A 1 -4.05 9.22 17.90
C THR A 1 -4.25 9.81 18.84
N LEU A 2 -4.23 10.11 19.07
CA LEU A 2 -4.36 10.57 19.79
C LEU A 2 -4.66 11.20 20.56
N LEU A 3 -4.59 11.46 21.08
CA LEU A 3 -4.90 11.97 21.92
C LEU A 3 -4.42 13.11 22.21
N CYS A 4 -4.46 13.77 21.64
CA CYS A 4 -3.99 14.93 21.89
C CYS A 4 -4.64 15.52 22.98
N VAL A 5 -4.90 15.26 23.64
CA VAL A 5 -5.52 15.73 24.54
C VAL A 5 -5.27 15.95 25.61
N ALA A 6 -5.35 15.59 25.93
CA ALA A 6 -5.26 15.49 26.93
C ALA A 6 -4.76 16.36 27.59
N MET A 7 -4.30 16.69 28.00
CA MET A 7 -3.79 17.41 28.62
C MET A 7 -3.70 18.50 28.11
N GLY A 8 -4.27 18.57 27.35
CA GLY A 8 -4.24 19.64 26.83
C GLY A 8 -3.06 19.98 26.34
N LEU A 9 -2.30 19.34 26.32
CA LEU A 9 -1.20 19.59 25.84
C LEU A 9 -1.28 19.52 24.66
N GLY A 10 -1.98 19.10 24.24
CA GLY A 10 -2.18 19.12 23.06
C GLY A 10 -1.44 18.75 22.11
N SER A 11 -0.71 18.14 22.11
CA SER A 11 0.03 17.83 21.13
C SER A 11 -0.46 16.70 20.50
N CYS A 12 -1.14 16.76 19.50
CA CYS A 12 -1.42 15.71 18.70
C CYS A 12 -0.27 15.39 17.95
N ASN A 13 0.25 14.28 18.12
CA ASN A 13 1.28 13.84 17.39
C ASN A 13 0.82 13.36 16.12
N ASN A 14 0.94 13.91 15.00
CA ASN A 14 0.69 13.37 13.67
C ASN A 14 1.89 12.55 13.25
N THR A 15 2.16 11.55 14.03
CA THR A 15 3.32 10.73 13.82
C THR A 15 3.03 9.66 12.78
N ILE A 16 3.96 9.42 11.88
CA ILE A 16 3.85 8.34 10.92
C ILE A 16 3.91 7.01 11.69
N PRO A 17 2.94 6.11 11.50
CA PRO A 17 2.96 4.82 12.20
C PRO A 17 3.95 3.87 11.54
N THR A 18 5.23 4.18 11.66
CA THR A 18 6.28 3.47 10.95
C THR A 18 6.25 1.98 11.26
N ASP A 19 6.13 1.62 12.53
CA ASP A 19 6.17 0.20 12.91
C ASP A 19 4.98 -0.55 12.37
N ALA A 20 3.82 0.08 12.29
CA ALA A 20 2.64 -0.57 11.75
C ALA A 20 2.73 -0.74 10.24
N LEU A 21 3.32 0.23 9.56
CA LEU A 21 3.44 0.19 8.10
C LEU A 21 4.58 -0.71 7.63
N GLN A 22 5.66 -0.74 8.38
CA GLN A 22 6.90 -1.40 7.97
C GLN A 22 6.65 -2.90 7.79
N GLY A 23 7.16 -3.47 6.70
CA GLY A 23 7.14 -4.90 6.52
C GLY A 23 6.40 -5.34 5.27
N GLU A 24 5.97 -6.57 5.29
CA GLU A 24 5.41 -7.22 4.10
C GLU A 24 3.91 -7.38 4.22
N TRP A 25 3.22 -7.09 3.14
CA TRP A 25 1.76 -7.11 3.08
C TRP A 25 1.31 -7.96 1.90
N GLN A 26 0.17 -8.62 2.05
CA GLN A 26 -0.40 -9.45 1.00
C GLN A 26 -1.76 -8.89 0.61
N LEU A 27 -2.00 -8.75 -0.68
CA LEU A 27 -3.23 -8.17 -1.19
C LEU A 27 -4.40 -9.10 -0.96
N VAL A 28 -5.51 -8.56 -0.49
CA VAL A 28 -6.74 -9.31 -0.25
C VAL A 28 -7.81 -8.93 -1.27
N THR A 29 -8.00 -7.62 -1.49
CA THR A 29 -8.98 -7.16 -2.47
C THR A 29 -8.44 -5.99 -3.27
N MET A 30 -8.94 -5.86 -4.50
CA MET A 30 -8.74 -4.69 -5.33
C MET A 30 -10.12 -4.07 -5.52
N GLY A 31 -10.32 -2.90 -4.91
CA GLY A 31 -11.65 -2.29 -4.85
C GLY A 31 -12.56 -3.21 -4.07
N THR A 32 -13.58 -3.75 -4.74
CA THR A 32 -14.51 -4.68 -4.12
C THR A 32 -14.28 -6.13 -4.58
N THR A 33 -13.25 -6.37 -5.38
CA THR A 33 -13.02 -7.69 -5.96
C THR A 33 -11.96 -8.43 -5.15
N ALA A 34 -12.31 -9.61 -4.64
CA ALA A 34 -11.35 -10.43 -3.90
C ALA A 34 -10.33 -11.01 -4.87
N VAL A 35 -9.09 -11.11 -4.39
CA VAL A 35 -7.99 -11.66 -5.17
C VAL A 35 -7.85 -13.13 -4.82
N THR A 36 -7.70 -13.98 -5.85
CA THR A 36 -7.57 -15.42 -5.60
C THR A 36 -6.20 -15.76 -5.05
N ALA A 37 -6.11 -16.91 -4.42
CA ALA A 37 -4.86 -17.32 -3.79
C ALA A 37 -3.72 -17.51 -4.80
N GLU A 38 -4.06 -17.81 -6.06
CA GLU A 38 -3.03 -18.02 -7.06
C GLU A 38 -2.45 -16.74 -7.61
N ALA A 39 -3.12 -15.63 -7.39
CA ALA A 39 -2.67 -14.36 -7.95
C ALA A 39 -2.73 -13.31 -6.86
N GLN A 40 -1.84 -13.44 -5.88
CA GLN A 40 -1.85 -12.52 -4.76
C GLN A 40 -0.64 -11.60 -4.83
N PRO A 41 -0.84 -10.38 -5.29
CA PRO A 41 0.22 -9.38 -5.22
C PRO A 41 0.68 -9.17 -3.78
N THR A 42 1.94 -8.80 -3.65
CA THR A 42 2.54 -8.50 -2.36
C THR A 42 3.14 -7.11 -2.41
N LEU A 43 3.27 -6.52 -1.23
CA LEU A 43 3.82 -5.18 -1.08
C LEU A 43 4.75 -5.19 0.10
N GLN A 44 5.96 -4.71 -0.09
CA GLN A 44 6.89 -4.54 1.00
C GLN A 44 7.21 -3.07 1.17
N LEU A 45 7.00 -2.55 2.35
CA LEU A 45 7.25 -1.16 2.65
C LEU A 45 8.47 -1.04 3.56
N ASN A 46 9.41 -0.23 3.13
CA ASN A 46 10.54 0.14 3.97
C ASN A 46 10.41 1.64 4.23
N ILE A 47 9.72 1.97 5.30
CA ILE A 47 9.37 3.36 5.58
C ILE A 47 10.63 4.16 5.93
N LYS A 48 11.55 3.52 6.63
CA LYS A 48 12.76 4.22 7.05
C LYS A 48 13.63 4.63 5.88
N GLU A 49 13.61 3.86 4.81
CA GLU A 49 14.40 4.17 3.62
C GLU A 49 13.57 4.77 2.51
N MET A 50 12.26 4.94 2.73
CA MET A 50 11.35 5.50 1.75
C MET A 50 11.34 4.67 0.46
N LYS A 51 11.23 3.36 0.62
CA LYS A 51 11.25 2.43 -0.50
C LYS A 51 10.08 1.49 -0.46
N VAL A 52 9.70 1.01 -1.65
CA VAL A 52 8.62 0.06 -1.82
C VAL A 52 9.02 -0.96 -2.87
N ASN A 53 8.63 -2.20 -2.66
CA ASN A 53 8.82 -3.23 -3.66
C ASN A 53 7.77 -4.32 -3.45
N GLY A 54 7.72 -5.26 -4.37
CA GLY A 54 6.79 -6.37 -4.24
C GLY A 54 6.57 -7.07 -5.55
N SER A 55 5.44 -7.76 -5.62
CA SER A 55 5.03 -8.51 -6.81
C SER A 55 3.62 -8.10 -7.18
N ASP A 56 3.37 -7.94 -8.48
CA ASP A 56 2.01 -7.66 -8.96
C ASP A 56 1.30 -8.94 -9.41
N SER A 57 1.82 -10.08 -9.04
CA SER A 57 1.43 -11.45 -9.35
C SER A 57 2.05 -11.96 -10.66
N CYS A 58 2.56 -11.10 -11.49
CA CYS A 58 3.29 -11.52 -12.70
C CYS A 58 4.74 -11.03 -12.63
N ASN A 59 4.92 -9.75 -12.35
CA ASN A 59 6.24 -9.14 -12.33
C ASN A 59 6.57 -8.64 -10.94
N THR A 60 7.85 -8.42 -10.68
CA THR A 60 8.27 -7.73 -9.47
C THR A 60 8.42 -6.25 -9.77
N PHE A 61 8.22 -5.43 -8.76
CA PHE A 61 8.36 -3.98 -8.90
C PHE A 61 9.19 -3.40 -7.77
N ILE A 62 9.81 -2.27 -8.04
CA ILE A 62 10.52 -1.50 -7.03
C ILE A 62 10.26 -0.03 -7.29
N GLY A 63 10.34 0.75 -6.23
CA GLY A 63 10.16 2.18 -6.34
C GLY A 63 10.43 2.85 -5.03
N GLY A 64 10.03 4.11 -4.94
CA GLY A 64 10.22 4.92 -3.76
C GLY A 64 8.90 5.41 -3.21
N ILE A 65 8.99 5.98 -2.03
CA ILE A 65 7.88 6.69 -1.41
C ILE A 65 8.24 8.17 -1.54
N THR A 66 7.41 8.93 -2.25
CA THR A 66 7.70 10.34 -2.48
C THR A 66 7.06 11.25 -1.44
N ASN A 67 6.03 10.77 -0.77
CA ASN A 67 5.40 11.53 0.30
C ASN A 67 4.76 10.58 1.29
N ILE A 68 4.95 10.82 2.56
CA ILE A 68 4.31 10.05 3.60
C ILE A 68 4.05 10.94 4.80
N THR A 69 2.82 10.88 5.32
CA THR A 69 2.43 11.55 6.54
C THR A 69 1.65 10.55 7.38
N ASP A 70 0.96 11.02 8.40
CA ASP A 70 0.09 10.12 9.18
C ASP A 70 -1.13 9.66 8.38
N LYS A 71 -1.42 10.28 7.23
CA LYS A 71 -2.59 9.95 6.43
C LYS A 71 -2.28 9.78 4.95
N ASP A 72 -1.21 10.40 4.47
CA ASP A 72 -0.91 10.41 3.04
C ASP A 72 0.22 9.45 2.73
N LEU A 73 0.14 8.82 1.58
CA LEU A 73 1.18 7.92 1.10
C LEU A 73 1.16 7.97 -0.42
N VAL A 74 2.27 8.42 -1.00
CA VAL A 74 2.38 8.53 -2.45
C VAL A 74 3.64 7.80 -2.88
N PHE A 75 3.50 6.94 -3.87
CA PHE A 75 4.63 6.20 -4.41
C PHE A 75 5.20 6.91 -5.65
N SER A 76 6.47 6.72 -5.88
CA SER A 76 7.09 7.15 -7.13
C SER A 76 6.58 6.25 -8.26
N GLU A 77 6.98 6.57 -9.47
CA GLU A 77 6.75 5.65 -10.57
C GLU A 77 7.48 4.35 -10.27
N LEU A 78 6.82 3.23 -10.48
CA LEU A 78 7.38 1.93 -10.12
C LEU A 78 8.05 1.31 -11.34
N ALA A 79 9.25 0.78 -11.15
CA ALA A 79 9.94 0.02 -12.19
C ALA A 79 9.54 -1.44 -12.04
N THR A 80 9.17 -2.08 -13.15
CA THR A 80 8.74 -3.47 -13.11
C THR A 80 9.51 -4.29 -14.12
N THR A 81 9.63 -5.59 -13.86
CA THR A 81 10.08 -6.52 -14.88
C THR A 81 8.99 -6.66 -15.94
N LEU A 82 9.32 -7.25 -17.07
CA LEU A 82 8.39 -7.36 -18.19
C LEU A 82 8.26 -8.81 -18.62
N MET A 83 7.62 -9.60 -17.78
CA MET A 83 7.37 -11.00 -18.06
C MET A 83 5.97 -11.15 -18.63
N LEU A 84 5.77 -12.20 -19.44
CA LEU A 84 4.45 -12.53 -19.94
C LEU A 84 3.86 -13.62 -19.06
N CYS A 85 2.64 -13.42 -18.65
CA CYS A 85 1.92 -14.35 -17.80
C CYS A 85 0.57 -14.66 -18.43
N PRO A 86 -0.13 -15.69 -17.96
CA PRO A 86 -1.48 -15.95 -18.47
C PRO A 86 -2.36 -14.73 -18.34
N GLU A 87 -3.36 -14.65 -19.19
CA GLU A 87 -4.20 -13.46 -19.31
C GLU A 87 -4.83 -13.06 -17.97
N THR A 88 -5.32 -14.03 -17.21
CA THR A 88 -5.95 -13.71 -15.92
C THR A 88 -4.96 -13.10 -14.94
N THR A 89 -3.72 -13.61 -14.95
CA THR A 89 -2.67 -13.06 -14.11
C THR A 89 -2.28 -11.66 -14.57
N MET A 90 -2.21 -11.44 -15.87
CA MET A 90 -1.90 -10.12 -16.41
C MET A 90 -2.96 -9.10 -16.05
N GLN A 91 -4.24 -9.51 -16.04
CA GLN A 91 -5.31 -8.61 -15.64
C GLN A 91 -5.16 -8.16 -14.18
N VAL A 92 -4.79 -9.08 -13.30
CA VAL A 92 -4.55 -8.74 -11.89
C VAL A 92 -3.37 -7.77 -11.80
N ALA A 93 -2.29 -8.07 -12.53
CA ALA A 93 -1.09 -7.23 -12.50
C ALA A 93 -1.40 -5.83 -13.01
N ASP A 94 -2.15 -5.71 -14.10
CA ASP A 94 -2.49 -4.42 -14.69
C ASP A 94 -3.38 -3.61 -13.76
N THR A 95 -4.37 -4.25 -13.16
CA THR A 95 -5.29 -3.57 -12.25
C THR A 95 -4.54 -3.11 -11.00
N PHE A 96 -3.68 -3.95 -10.47
CA PHE A 96 -2.87 -3.61 -9.31
C PHE A 96 -1.95 -2.43 -9.62
N GLY A 97 -1.27 -2.47 -10.75
CA GLY A 97 -0.36 -1.41 -11.15
C GLY A 97 -1.07 -0.07 -11.33
N ALA A 98 -2.25 -0.11 -11.94
CA ALA A 98 -3.05 1.11 -12.13
C ALA A 98 -3.49 1.68 -10.79
N ALA A 99 -3.87 0.80 -9.84
CA ALA A 99 -4.28 1.25 -8.52
C ALA A 99 -3.10 1.89 -7.78
N MET A 100 -1.93 1.28 -7.86
CA MET A 100 -0.76 1.81 -7.16
C MET A 100 -0.42 3.23 -7.62
N LYS A 101 -0.68 3.56 -8.87
CA LYS A 101 -0.43 4.91 -9.38
C LYS A 101 -1.38 5.93 -8.79
N LYS A 102 -2.53 5.51 -8.31
CA LYS A 102 -3.54 6.41 -7.77
C LYS A 102 -3.48 6.55 -6.27
N VAL A 103 -2.62 5.79 -5.61
CA VAL A 103 -2.56 5.83 -4.14
C VAL A 103 -2.10 7.21 -3.69
N ALA A 104 -2.88 7.79 -2.79
CA ALA A 104 -2.58 9.11 -2.22
C ALA A 104 -2.73 9.11 -0.70
N LYS A 105 -3.54 8.21 -0.17
CA LYS A 105 -3.83 8.16 1.26
C LYS A 105 -3.84 6.72 1.73
N TYR A 106 -3.79 6.54 3.05
CA TYR A 106 -3.82 5.19 3.62
C TYR A 106 -4.43 5.18 5.01
N GLU A 107 -4.81 3.98 5.42
CA GLU A 107 -5.13 3.67 6.81
C GLU A 107 -4.45 2.37 7.17
N VAL A 108 -3.90 2.27 8.35
CA VAL A 108 -3.21 1.05 8.77
C VAL A 108 -3.52 0.75 10.23
N ASN A 109 -3.65 -0.55 10.51
CA ASN A 109 -3.66 -1.02 11.90
C ASN A 109 -2.73 -2.24 11.96
N ASP A 110 -2.78 -2.99 13.05
CA ASP A 110 -1.82 -4.08 13.23
C ASP A 110 -1.86 -5.11 12.14
N LYS A 111 -2.99 -5.33 11.50
CA LYS A 111 -3.17 -6.45 10.61
C LYS A 111 -3.65 -6.07 9.22
N GLN A 112 -4.04 -4.83 9.02
CA GLN A 112 -4.68 -4.44 7.77
C GLN A 112 -4.15 -3.11 7.28
N LEU A 113 -3.96 -3.01 5.98
CA LEU A 113 -3.53 -1.78 5.33
C LEU A 113 -4.51 -1.49 4.21
N LEU A 114 -5.06 -0.28 4.22
CA LEU A 114 -5.93 0.21 3.15
C LEU A 114 -5.18 1.29 2.40
N LEU A 115 -5.04 1.13 1.09
CA LEU A 115 -4.48 2.17 0.24
C LEU A 115 -5.63 2.83 -0.52
N LYS A 116 -5.67 4.15 -0.48
CA LYS A 116 -6.79 4.92 -0.97
C LYS A 116 -6.34 5.96 -1.99
N ASP A 117 -7.27 6.41 -2.80
CA ASP A 117 -7.00 7.51 -3.72
C ASP A 117 -7.15 8.84 -2.99
N ASP A 118 -7.01 9.94 -3.72
CA ASP A 118 -7.07 11.27 -3.14
C ASP A 118 -8.46 11.65 -2.64
N LYS A 119 -9.48 10.90 -3.03
CA LYS A 119 -10.84 11.13 -2.55
C LYS A 119 -11.20 10.23 -1.38
N GLY A 120 -10.28 9.37 -0.97
CA GLY A 120 -10.53 8.47 0.15
C GLY A 120 -11.17 7.16 -0.25
N THR A 121 -11.30 6.89 -1.55
CA THR A 121 -11.84 5.60 -2.01
C THR A 121 -10.78 4.53 -1.82
N VAL A 122 -11.17 3.40 -1.23
CA VAL A 122 -10.23 2.30 -1.00
C VAL A 122 -9.96 1.63 -2.33
N LEU A 123 -8.68 1.62 -2.71
CA LEU A 123 -8.23 0.98 -3.95
C LEU A 123 -7.75 -0.43 -3.69
N LEU A 124 -6.99 -0.63 -2.62
CA LEU A 124 -6.34 -1.90 -2.33
C LEU A 124 -6.43 -2.17 -0.84
N THR A 125 -6.74 -3.40 -0.48
CA THR A 125 -6.76 -3.84 0.91
C THR A 125 -5.76 -4.97 1.08
N PHE A 126 -4.87 -4.82 2.04
CA PHE A 126 -3.81 -5.79 2.32
C PHE A 126 -3.95 -6.33 3.73
N THR A 127 -3.41 -7.53 3.93
CA THR A 127 -3.27 -8.10 5.26
C THR A 127 -1.79 -8.27 5.56
N LYS A 128 -1.42 -8.19 6.83
CA LYS A 128 -0.02 -8.31 7.23
C LYS A 128 0.45 -9.75 7.05
N LYS A 129 1.64 -9.91 6.53
CA LYS A 129 2.25 -11.23 6.41
C LYS A 129 3.10 -11.56 7.59
#